data_d5282cb9d7642bb1543c200fd457cf25
#
_entry.id   d5282cb9d7642bb1543c200fd457cf25
#
_cell.length_a   1.000
_cell.length_b   1.000
_cell.length_c   1.000
_cell.angle_alpha   90.00
_cell.angle_beta   90.00
_cell.angle_gamma   90.00
#
_symmetry.space_group_name_H-M   'P 1'
#
loop_
_entity.id
_entity.type
_entity.pdbx_description
1 polymer ?
#
loop_
_entity_poly.entity_id
_entity_poly.type
_entity_poly.pdbx_seq_one_letter_code
_entity_poly.pdbx_strand_id
1 'polypeptide(L)'
;PRYIVFGGLVFQPLDTNLFASAKFDDVTVRRLYTDYMPKGLFQKYRDVVILTRIESDPITSQLGDFTGFAVDKINGVEVTDLKHAYDLLHPEKTPEFHVIELFGANRPVVIPATKAAEAEARIAKAYGITKMENLTD
;
A
#
# COMPACT_ATOMS: atom_id res chain seq x y z
N PRO A 1 -9.17 11.44 -4.99
CA PRO A 1 -8.12 10.44 -5.22
C PRO A 1 -8.49 9.07 -4.65
N ARG A 2 -8.04 8.04 -5.32
CA ARG A 2 -8.26 6.66 -4.87
C ARG A 2 -7.20 6.26 -3.84
N TYR A 3 -7.62 5.56 -2.81
CA TYR A 3 -6.71 5.10 -1.75
C TYR A 3 -7.29 3.95 -0.95
N ILE A 4 -6.39 3.26 -0.23
CA ILE A 4 -6.74 2.30 0.83
C ILE A 4 -5.89 2.64 2.06
N VAL A 5 -6.50 2.64 3.24
CA VAL A 5 -5.78 2.66 4.52
C VAL A 5 -5.99 1.31 5.19
N PHE A 6 -4.91 0.60 5.46
CA PHE A 6 -4.97 -0.72 6.10
C PHE A 6 -3.89 -0.82 7.18
N GLY A 7 -4.32 -0.86 8.43
CA GLY A 7 -3.38 -0.98 9.57
C GLY A 7 -2.35 0.14 9.64
N GLY A 8 -2.67 1.31 9.12
CA GLY A 8 -1.75 2.45 9.04
C GLY A 8 -0.94 2.53 7.74
N LEU A 9 -1.02 1.51 6.90
CA LEU A 9 -0.40 1.53 5.56
C LEU A 9 -1.36 2.20 4.59
N VAL A 10 -0.87 3.17 3.80
CA VAL A 10 -1.67 3.86 2.80
C VAL A 10 -1.22 3.45 1.41
N PHE A 11 -2.14 2.91 0.64
CA PHE A 11 -1.90 2.47 -0.75
C PHE A 11 -2.67 3.35 -1.72
N GLN A 12 -2.02 3.72 -2.81
CA GLN A 12 -2.63 4.52 -3.87
C GLN A 12 -2.17 4.01 -5.24
N PRO A 13 -3.00 4.12 -6.27
CA PRO A 13 -2.55 3.77 -7.61
C PRO A 13 -1.61 4.84 -8.14
N LEU A 14 -0.62 4.43 -8.93
CA LEU A 14 0.31 5.34 -9.59
C LEU A 14 -0.38 5.97 -10.79
N ASP A 15 -0.87 7.18 -10.63
CA ASP A 15 -1.55 7.96 -11.67
C ASP A 15 -1.14 9.42 -11.59
N THR A 16 -1.71 10.24 -12.49
CA THR A 16 -1.40 11.68 -12.56
C THR A 16 -1.79 12.41 -11.29
N ASN A 17 -2.88 11.99 -10.62
CA ASN A 17 -3.32 12.59 -9.37
C ASN A 17 -2.30 12.34 -8.25
N LEU A 18 -1.74 11.15 -8.20
CA LEU A 18 -0.71 10.81 -7.22
C LEU A 18 0.54 11.65 -7.44
N PHE A 19 1.02 11.77 -8.68
CA PHE A 19 2.18 12.62 -8.99
C PHE A 19 1.94 14.09 -8.65
N ALA A 20 0.73 14.59 -8.85
CA ALA A 20 0.40 15.98 -8.56
C ALA A 20 0.30 16.27 -7.06
N SER A 21 -0.17 15.31 -6.26
CA SER A 21 -0.46 15.49 -4.85
C SER A 21 0.65 15.00 -3.91
N ALA A 22 1.39 13.98 -4.32
CA ALA A 22 2.43 13.38 -3.47
C ALA A 22 3.75 14.14 -3.62
N LYS A 23 4.38 14.40 -2.47
CA LYS A 23 5.72 14.99 -2.43
C LYS A 23 6.74 13.85 -2.42
N PHE A 24 6.94 13.22 -3.58
CA PHE A 24 7.98 12.22 -3.72
C PHE A 24 9.34 12.90 -3.77
N ASP A 25 10.32 12.33 -3.09
CA ASP A 25 11.70 12.77 -3.25
C ASP A 25 12.25 12.27 -4.60
N ASP A 26 13.43 12.79 -4.99
CA ASP A 26 14.04 12.45 -6.28
C ASP A 26 14.34 10.94 -6.40
N VAL A 27 14.69 10.30 -5.30
CA VAL A 27 15.01 8.86 -5.29
C VAL A 27 13.76 8.04 -5.58
N THR A 28 12.64 8.38 -4.95
CA THR A 28 11.36 7.71 -5.17
C THR A 28 10.87 7.90 -6.61
N VAL A 29 10.94 9.12 -7.14
CA VAL A 29 10.56 9.41 -8.53
C VAL A 29 11.43 8.61 -9.49
N ARG A 30 12.74 8.59 -9.26
CA ARG A 30 13.67 7.81 -10.09
C ARG A 30 13.33 6.33 -10.09
N ARG A 31 13.01 5.76 -8.93
CA ARG A 31 12.61 4.34 -8.81
C ARG A 31 11.36 4.05 -9.63
N LEU A 32 10.37 4.93 -9.58
CA LEU A 32 9.13 4.76 -10.35
C LEU A 32 9.41 4.69 -11.84
N TYR A 33 10.27 5.56 -12.36
CA TYR A 33 10.57 5.62 -13.78
C TYR A 33 11.59 4.58 -14.25
N THR A 34 12.61 4.28 -13.43
CA THR A 34 13.69 3.37 -13.84
C THR A 34 13.40 1.92 -13.55
N ASP A 35 12.71 1.62 -12.46
CA ASP A 35 12.50 0.24 -12.01
C ASP A 35 11.16 -0.32 -12.50
N TYR A 36 10.11 0.49 -12.51
CA TYR A 36 8.77 0.00 -12.82
C TYR A 36 8.38 0.15 -14.29
N MET A 37 8.74 1.26 -14.93
CA MET A 37 8.43 1.47 -16.34
C MET A 37 9.10 0.43 -17.24
N PRO A 38 10.42 0.15 -17.10
CA PRO A 38 11.08 -0.86 -17.93
C PRO A 38 10.57 -2.27 -17.72
N LYS A 39 9.98 -2.58 -16.55
CA LYS A 39 9.39 -3.90 -16.27
C LYS A 39 8.04 -4.09 -16.93
N GLY A 40 7.49 -3.08 -17.60
CA GLY A 40 6.20 -3.17 -18.28
C GLY A 40 5.01 -3.32 -17.35
N LEU A 41 5.13 -2.89 -16.09
CA LEU A 41 4.07 -3.07 -15.10
C LEU A 41 2.78 -2.37 -15.49
N PHE A 42 2.88 -1.20 -16.15
CA PHE A 42 1.72 -0.45 -16.63
C PHE A 42 0.97 -1.15 -17.77
N GLN A 43 1.62 -2.09 -18.46
CA GLN A 43 1.00 -2.90 -19.51
C GLN A 43 0.38 -4.17 -18.93
N LYS A 44 0.94 -4.68 -17.83
CA LYS A 44 0.53 -5.92 -17.20
C LYS A 44 -0.67 -5.72 -16.26
N TYR A 45 -0.69 -4.61 -15.53
CA TYR A 45 -1.67 -4.34 -14.49
C TYR A 45 -2.52 -3.12 -14.83
N ARG A 46 -3.78 -3.17 -14.41
CA ARG A 46 -4.67 -2.02 -14.52
C ARG A 46 -4.18 -0.85 -13.67
N ASP A 47 -3.74 -1.12 -12.45
CA ASP A 47 -3.11 -0.14 -11.58
C ASP A 47 -1.77 -0.68 -11.09
N VAL A 48 -0.77 0.18 -11.04
CA VAL A 48 0.43 -0.07 -10.24
C VAL A 48 0.15 0.52 -8.86
N VAL A 49 0.03 -0.33 -7.85
CA VAL A 49 -0.32 0.09 -6.49
C VAL A 49 0.95 0.43 -5.72
N ILE A 50 0.99 1.61 -5.13
CA ILE A 50 2.15 2.13 -4.39
C ILE A 50 1.80 2.22 -2.91
N LEU A 51 2.72 1.79 -2.05
CA LEU A 51 2.68 2.11 -0.62
C LEU A 51 3.18 3.54 -0.47
N THR A 52 2.26 4.50 -0.36
CA THR A 52 2.60 5.92 -0.42
C THR A 52 2.92 6.53 0.92
N ARG A 53 2.37 5.98 2.00
CA ARG A 53 2.55 6.52 3.34
C ARG A 53 2.34 5.45 4.39
N ILE A 54 3.02 5.59 5.51
CA ILE A 54 2.84 4.76 6.71
C ILE A 54 2.48 5.71 7.85
N GLU A 55 1.25 5.62 8.33
CA GLU A 55 0.78 6.43 9.45
C GLU A 55 1.46 5.97 10.75
N SER A 56 1.84 6.94 11.58
CA SER A 56 2.58 6.65 12.81
C SER A 56 1.72 5.92 13.83
N ASP A 57 2.17 4.76 14.27
CA ASP A 57 1.56 3.93 15.31
C ASP A 57 2.62 2.97 15.88
N PRO A 58 2.50 2.51 17.12
CA PRO A 58 3.45 1.52 17.66
C PRO A 58 3.60 0.27 16.80
N ILE A 59 2.54 -0.16 16.14
CA ILE A 59 2.59 -1.33 15.25
C ILE A 59 3.36 -1.01 13.96
N THR A 60 3.07 0.11 13.33
CA THR A 60 3.71 0.49 12.06
C THR A 60 5.19 0.83 12.22
N SER A 61 5.61 1.31 13.38
CA SER A 61 7.01 1.62 13.66
C SER A 61 7.94 0.41 13.54
N GLN A 62 7.39 -0.80 13.64
CA GLN A 62 8.14 -2.05 13.57
C GLN A 62 8.21 -2.64 12.14
N LEU A 63 7.45 -2.08 11.20
CA LEU A 63 7.32 -2.65 9.85
C LEU A 63 8.45 -2.28 8.90
N GLY A 64 9.26 -1.28 9.24
CA GLY A 64 10.28 -0.71 8.36
C GLY A 64 9.72 0.40 7.47
N ASP A 65 10.62 1.12 6.82
CA ASP A 65 10.23 2.21 5.91
C ASP A 65 10.32 1.72 4.46
N PHE A 66 9.17 1.42 3.89
CA PHE A 66 9.03 1.00 2.50
C PHE A 66 8.14 1.95 1.68
N THR A 67 8.06 3.21 2.11
CA THR A 67 7.33 4.25 1.39
C THR A 67 7.90 4.42 -0.01
N GLY A 68 7.02 4.46 -1.01
CA GLY A 68 7.37 4.63 -2.42
C GLY A 68 7.60 3.34 -3.19
N PHE A 69 7.53 2.18 -2.55
CA PHE A 69 7.64 0.90 -3.24
C PHE A 69 6.29 0.47 -3.84
N ALA A 70 6.35 -0.15 -5.03
CA ALA A 70 5.17 -0.74 -5.65
C ALA A 70 4.87 -2.11 -5.05
N VAL A 71 3.59 -2.41 -4.91
CA VAL A 71 3.12 -3.69 -4.38
C VAL A 71 3.18 -4.75 -5.48
N ASP A 72 3.82 -5.86 -5.20
CA ASP A 72 3.86 -7.05 -6.06
C ASP A 72 2.75 -8.03 -5.69
N LYS A 73 2.79 -8.55 -4.46
CA LYS A 73 1.84 -9.56 -3.99
C LYS A 73 1.30 -9.21 -2.62
N ILE A 74 0.06 -9.61 -2.36
CA ILE A 74 -0.55 -9.60 -1.04
C ILE A 74 -1.02 -11.01 -0.74
N ASN A 75 -0.53 -11.58 0.36
CA ASN A 75 -0.87 -12.95 0.79
C ASN A 75 -0.64 -13.99 -0.32
N GLY A 76 0.46 -13.84 -1.06
CA GLY A 76 0.86 -14.76 -2.11
C GLY A 76 0.17 -14.56 -3.45
N VAL A 77 -0.72 -13.58 -3.57
CA VAL A 77 -1.48 -13.30 -4.80
C VAL A 77 -1.00 -12.01 -5.45
N GLU A 78 -0.70 -12.07 -6.74
CA GLU A 78 -0.25 -10.93 -7.53
C GLU A 78 -1.35 -9.87 -7.61
N VAL A 79 -1.01 -8.63 -7.25
CA VAL A 79 -1.97 -7.51 -7.21
C VAL A 79 -2.11 -6.89 -8.60
N THR A 80 -3.33 -6.83 -9.11
CA THR A 80 -3.60 -6.34 -10.47
C THR A 80 -4.16 -4.92 -10.53
N ASP A 81 -4.77 -4.44 -9.43
CA ASP A 81 -5.30 -3.08 -9.31
C ASP A 81 -5.62 -2.77 -7.85
N LEU A 82 -6.04 -1.54 -7.58
CA LEU A 82 -6.32 -1.08 -6.22
C LEU A 82 -7.48 -1.86 -5.57
N LYS A 83 -8.56 -2.11 -6.31
CA LYS A 83 -9.70 -2.89 -5.81
C LYS A 83 -9.28 -4.30 -5.44
N HIS A 84 -8.43 -4.93 -6.24
CA HIS A 84 -7.89 -6.26 -5.97
C HIS A 84 -7.06 -6.26 -4.69
N ALA A 85 -6.22 -5.23 -4.50
CA ALA A 85 -5.46 -5.06 -3.25
C ALA A 85 -6.39 -4.97 -2.04
N TYR A 86 -7.46 -4.19 -2.15
CA TYR A 86 -8.47 -4.08 -1.10
C TYR A 86 -9.08 -5.44 -0.77
N ASP A 87 -9.51 -6.18 -1.78
CA ASP A 87 -10.14 -7.49 -1.59
C ASP A 87 -9.18 -8.50 -0.95
N LEU A 88 -7.91 -8.48 -1.34
CA LEU A 88 -6.89 -9.36 -0.76
C LEU A 88 -6.59 -9.04 0.71
N LEU A 89 -6.74 -7.78 1.12
CA LEU A 89 -6.56 -7.36 2.52
C LEU A 89 -7.81 -7.58 3.36
N HIS A 90 -8.97 -7.86 2.74
CA HIS A 90 -10.25 -8.08 3.41
C HIS A 90 -10.89 -9.40 2.97
N PRO A 91 -10.18 -10.54 3.13
CA PRO A 91 -10.73 -11.84 2.75
C PRO A 91 -11.85 -12.27 3.69
N GLU A 92 -12.69 -13.21 3.25
CA GLU A 92 -13.76 -13.78 4.09
C GLU A 92 -13.18 -14.44 5.34
N LYS A 93 -12.08 -15.19 5.17
CA LYS A 93 -11.37 -15.82 6.29
C LYS A 93 -10.09 -15.04 6.55
N THR A 94 -10.05 -14.32 7.67
CA THR A 94 -8.89 -13.51 8.05
C THR A 94 -7.69 -14.41 8.38
N PRO A 95 -6.54 -14.21 7.72
CA PRO A 95 -5.31 -14.94 8.05
C PRO A 95 -4.73 -14.44 9.37
N GLU A 96 -3.77 -15.19 9.93
CA GLU A 96 -3.04 -14.74 11.11
C GLU A 96 -2.17 -13.52 10.80
N PHE A 97 -1.52 -13.53 9.63
CA PHE A 97 -0.66 -12.44 9.17
C PHE A 97 -1.02 -12.05 7.75
N HIS A 98 -0.98 -10.74 7.46
CA HIS A 98 -0.96 -10.26 6.08
C HIS A 98 0.49 -10.07 5.65
N VAL A 99 0.83 -10.59 4.48
CA VAL A 99 2.17 -10.51 3.90
C VAL A 99 2.10 -9.69 2.63
N ILE A 100 2.79 -8.55 2.60
CA ILE A 100 2.80 -7.63 1.48
C ILE A 100 4.20 -7.63 0.89
N GLU A 101 4.34 -8.18 -0.32
CA GLU A 101 5.60 -8.21 -1.05
C GLU A 101 5.67 -7.01 -1.97
N LEU A 102 6.81 -6.32 -1.93
CA LEU A 102 7.04 -5.08 -2.66
C LEU A 102 8.15 -5.29 -3.69
N PHE A 103 8.00 -4.70 -4.87
CA PHE A 103 9.04 -4.74 -5.90
C PHE A 103 10.30 -4.01 -5.41
N GLY A 104 11.43 -4.69 -5.48
CA GLY A 104 12.73 -4.11 -5.14
C GLY A 104 13.04 -4.02 -3.65
N ALA A 105 12.11 -4.39 -2.78
CA ALA A 105 12.34 -4.41 -1.33
C ALA A 105 13.09 -5.70 -0.94
N ASN A 106 13.93 -5.60 0.09
CA ASN A 106 14.75 -6.72 0.55
C ASN A 106 13.98 -7.71 1.43
N ARG A 107 12.77 -7.37 1.86
CA ARG A 107 11.90 -8.22 2.67
C ARG A 107 10.45 -7.78 2.53
N PRO A 108 9.47 -8.66 2.80
CA PRO A 108 8.08 -8.26 2.79
C PRO A 108 7.70 -7.45 4.03
N VAL A 109 6.59 -6.73 3.92
CA VAL A 109 5.92 -6.14 5.08
C VAL A 109 4.97 -7.20 5.63
N VAL A 110 5.16 -7.59 6.89
CA VAL A 110 4.34 -8.60 7.56
C VAL A 110 3.63 -7.94 8.74
N ILE A 111 2.31 -7.99 8.75
CA ILE A 111 1.52 -7.40 9.83
C ILE A 111 0.49 -8.42 10.35
N PRO A 112 0.47 -8.70 11.68
CA PRO A 112 -0.58 -9.54 12.25
C PRO A 112 -1.95 -8.91 12.03
N ALA A 113 -2.92 -9.70 11.58
CA ALA A 113 -4.26 -9.18 11.23
C ALA A 113 -4.94 -8.50 12.42
N THR A 114 -4.83 -9.06 13.62
CA THR A 114 -5.38 -8.45 14.84
C THR A 114 -4.71 -7.12 15.16
N LYS A 115 -3.40 -7.02 14.95
CA LYS A 115 -2.64 -5.79 15.18
C LYS A 115 -2.97 -4.73 14.16
N ALA A 116 -3.21 -5.13 12.90
CA ALA A 116 -3.65 -4.22 11.85
C ALA A 116 -4.99 -3.57 12.22
N ALA A 117 -5.95 -4.36 12.69
CA ALA A 117 -7.26 -3.85 13.11
C ALA A 117 -7.16 -2.89 14.30
N GLU A 118 -6.31 -3.21 15.29
CA GLU A 118 -6.07 -2.34 16.44
C GLU A 118 -5.42 -1.02 16.03
N ALA A 119 -4.39 -1.08 15.18
CA ALA A 119 -3.71 0.10 14.67
C ALA A 119 -4.66 0.98 13.85
N GLU A 120 -5.49 0.37 13.02
CA GLU A 120 -6.46 1.08 12.19
C GLU A 120 -7.46 1.89 13.05
N ALA A 121 -7.96 1.30 14.14
CA ALA A 121 -8.85 1.99 15.05
C ALA A 121 -8.17 3.19 15.72
N ARG A 122 -6.92 3.04 16.18
CA ARG A 122 -6.16 4.14 16.79
C ARG A 122 -5.87 5.26 15.79
N ILE A 123 -5.48 4.91 14.57
CA ILE A 123 -5.14 5.85 13.50
C ILE A 123 -6.38 6.60 13.04
N ALA A 124 -7.51 5.91 12.89
CA ALA A 124 -8.77 6.55 12.55
C ALA A 124 -9.13 7.64 13.55
N LYS A 125 -8.97 7.35 14.84
CA LYS A 125 -9.25 8.31 15.91
C LYS A 125 -8.23 9.46 15.95
N ALA A 126 -6.93 9.12 15.83
CA ALA A 126 -5.85 10.11 15.95
C ALA A 126 -5.82 11.12 14.80
N TYR A 127 -6.13 10.66 13.59
CA TYR A 127 -6.06 11.48 12.37
C TYR A 127 -7.42 11.89 11.84
N GLY A 128 -8.51 11.54 12.53
CA GLY A 128 -9.87 11.86 12.11
C GLY A 128 -10.30 11.18 10.81
N ILE A 129 -9.73 10.01 10.50
CA ILE A 129 -10.05 9.27 9.29
C ILE A 129 -11.39 8.55 9.49
N THR A 130 -12.38 8.90 8.69
CA THR A 130 -13.72 8.30 8.76
C THR A 130 -13.96 7.26 7.67
N LYS A 131 -13.15 7.27 6.60
CA LYS A 131 -13.27 6.38 5.46
C LYS A 131 -11.90 5.78 5.14
N MET A 132 -11.78 4.45 5.27
CA MET A 132 -10.52 3.72 5.11
C MET A 132 -10.22 3.35 3.66
N GLU A 133 -11.16 3.59 2.75
CA GLU A 133 -10.93 3.33 1.33
C GLU A 133 -11.74 4.31 0.47
N ASN A 134 -11.20 4.59 -0.69
CA ASN A 134 -11.89 5.23 -1.78
C ASN A 134 -11.38 4.58 -3.07
N LEU A 135 -12.18 3.70 -3.65
CA LEU A 135 -11.75 2.85 -4.77
C LEU A 135 -12.13 3.42 -6.15
N THR A 136 -12.90 4.50 -6.17
CA THR A 136 -13.33 5.17 -7.41
C THR A 136 -12.98 6.66 -7.37
N ASP A 137 -12.76 7.22 -8.54
CA ASP A 137 -12.50 8.67 -8.66
C ASP A 137 -13.77 9.51 -8.47
#